data_777026b1788297822df7052e84e8ae5c
#
_entry.id   777026b1788297822df7052e84e8ae5c
#
_cell.length_a   1.000
_cell.length_b   1.000
_cell.length_c   1.000
_cell.angle_alpha   90.00
_cell.angle_beta   90.00
_cell.angle_gamma   90.00
#
_symmetry.space_group_name_H-M   'P 1'
#
loop_
_entity.id
_entity.type
_entity.pdbx_description
1 polymer ?
#
loop_
_entity_poly.entity_id
_entity_poly.type
_entity_poly.pdbx_seq_one_letter_code
_entity_poly.pdbx_strand_id
1 'polypeptide(L)'
;MASGTGANLVGINNLYTEATPKCNSGTPWVSFAYFTRTHNGGQNRTSPVLSLDGTKVAFVESTNTGSHFHVLVLPNPIPSPPSQQGTVIAPKTPTTCTNPITPGCLSTVQISAAANTLSSPWVDYASDTAYVGTNDGKLYKITPVFGGGAPALVSDADWPVTIVTTGSLVLTAPVVDSNANVNRIFVGDGNGYLYAVSLTGAAHTYSARLTIGWATHGAGTAIVDPPVVVIDVANPAMDQVFAFTGCSNVIGIGAAINQVPANFTSASTYVAVDMGSSDGGGNCTTGNAHGAAFDDTFWTSGTTNGHIMGCGFVSGTTAAPLAPSNPQMYKFAFDASHNVTAAGEQTWVINNTKGDECSPLTEFSDGTNDRVFFGVGGTTDGFIKSSNLTTGFPAATACTAGSPTSTCSTAPAGLGGTSGITVDNTVGNGGMNIYFSTVGRGSVNGQNCHVTGGTASPYCAVKLTQSGLN
;
A
#
# COMPACT_ATOMS: atom_id res chain seq x y z
N MET A 1 10.04 11.47 -12.63
CA MET A 1 10.48 10.98 -13.94
C MET A 1 10.98 12.16 -14.74
N ALA A 2 12.17 12.02 -15.36
CA ALA A 2 12.70 13.02 -16.27
C ALA A 2 11.74 13.24 -17.45
N SER A 3 11.96 14.30 -18.19
CA SER A 3 11.24 14.79 -19.38
C SER A 3 11.11 13.76 -20.53
N GLY A 4 10.69 12.54 -20.24
CA GLY A 4 10.56 11.46 -21.20
C GLY A 4 9.11 11.25 -21.63
N THR A 5 8.95 10.75 -22.83
CA THR A 5 7.68 10.32 -23.44
C THR A 5 7.27 8.90 -22.99
N GLY A 6 7.81 8.41 -21.86
CA GLY A 6 7.51 7.08 -21.32
C GLY A 6 6.16 7.02 -20.64
N ALA A 7 5.49 5.86 -20.69
CA ALA A 7 4.26 5.65 -19.94
C ALA A 7 4.51 5.81 -18.44
N ASN A 8 3.57 6.46 -17.75
CA ASN A 8 3.53 6.55 -16.29
C ASN A 8 2.24 5.95 -15.71
N LEU A 9 1.37 5.43 -16.56
CA LEU A 9 0.24 4.59 -16.23
C LEU A 9 0.17 3.43 -17.22
N VAL A 10 0.22 2.21 -16.73
CA VAL A 10 0.23 0.99 -17.52
C VAL A 10 -0.80 0.02 -16.97
N GLY A 11 -1.64 -0.52 -17.85
CA GLY A 11 -2.56 -1.59 -17.49
C GLY A 11 -2.05 -2.93 -17.99
N ILE A 12 -2.09 -3.93 -17.12
CA ILE A 12 -1.74 -5.31 -17.44
C ILE A 12 -3.01 -6.13 -17.33
N ASN A 13 -3.33 -6.87 -18.39
CA ASN A 13 -4.48 -7.75 -18.44
C ASN A 13 -4.07 -9.23 -18.25
N ASN A 14 -5.04 -10.08 -17.95
CA ASN A 14 -4.85 -11.51 -17.69
C ASN A 14 -3.98 -11.82 -16.47
N LEU A 15 -4.08 -10.99 -15.40
CA LEU A 15 -3.42 -11.27 -14.13
C LEU A 15 -4.12 -12.38 -13.34
N TYR A 16 -5.44 -12.55 -13.54
CA TYR A 16 -6.26 -13.47 -12.79
C TYR A 16 -7.01 -14.40 -13.73
N THR A 17 -6.98 -15.71 -13.45
CA THR A 17 -7.79 -16.71 -14.15
C THR A 17 -8.75 -17.36 -13.16
N GLU A 18 -10.04 -17.27 -13.44
CA GLU A 18 -11.06 -18.06 -12.75
C GLU A 18 -11.53 -19.21 -13.65
N ALA A 19 -12.05 -20.30 -13.03
CA ALA A 19 -12.59 -21.45 -13.74
C ALA A 19 -13.82 -21.13 -14.62
N THR A 20 -14.43 -19.98 -14.40
CA THR A 20 -15.46 -19.37 -15.28
C THR A 20 -14.91 -18.06 -15.83
N PRO A 21 -15.04 -17.79 -17.14
CA PRO A 21 -14.25 -16.76 -17.82
C PRO A 21 -14.70 -15.33 -17.47
N LYS A 22 -14.32 -14.82 -16.31
CA LYS A 22 -14.29 -13.38 -16.05
C LYS A 22 -12.99 -12.74 -16.53
N CYS A 23 -11.91 -13.53 -16.55
CA CYS A 23 -10.63 -13.13 -17.12
C CYS A 23 -10.19 -14.24 -18.09
N ASN A 24 -9.88 -13.92 -19.32
CA ASN A 24 -9.45 -14.87 -20.32
C ASN A 24 -8.20 -15.63 -19.87
N SER A 25 -8.21 -16.94 -19.93
CA SER A 25 -7.03 -17.77 -19.73
C SER A 25 -5.95 -17.41 -20.75
N GLY A 26 -4.85 -16.85 -20.30
CA GLY A 26 -3.76 -16.47 -21.19
C GLY A 26 -2.59 -15.84 -20.43
N THR A 27 -1.48 -15.65 -21.10
CA THR A 27 -0.31 -14.98 -20.53
C THR A 27 -0.63 -13.50 -20.29
N PRO A 28 -0.25 -12.93 -19.12
CA PRO A 28 -0.40 -11.51 -18.86
C PRO A 28 0.26 -10.64 -19.94
N TRP A 29 -0.40 -9.59 -20.35
CA TRP A 29 0.09 -8.66 -21.36
C TRP A 29 -0.32 -7.22 -21.05
N VAL A 30 0.46 -6.26 -21.59
CA VAL A 30 0.16 -4.84 -21.44
C VAL A 30 -1.03 -4.47 -22.33
N SER A 31 -2.16 -4.12 -21.71
CA SER A 31 -3.40 -3.77 -22.41
C SER A 31 -3.46 -2.30 -22.82
N PHE A 32 -2.86 -1.43 -22.03
CA PHE A 32 -2.72 -0.02 -22.36
C PHE A 32 -1.47 0.59 -21.70
N ALA A 33 -0.99 1.66 -22.28
CA ALA A 33 0.09 2.48 -21.75
C ALA A 33 -0.21 3.93 -22.05
N TYR A 34 -0.23 4.78 -21.03
CA TYR A 34 -0.50 6.21 -21.16
C TYR A 34 0.59 7.06 -20.53
N PHE A 35 0.88 8.17 -21.17
CA PHE A 35 1.61 9.27 -20.59
C PHE A 35 0.60 10.30 -20.08
N THR A 36 0.26 10.21 -18.80
CA THR A 36 -0.84 10.96 -18.19
C THR A 36 -0.40 12.25 -17.49
N ARG A 37 0.88 12.60 -17.59
CA ARG A 37 1.40 13.81 -16.98
C ARG A 37 0.77 15.06 -17.61
N THR A 38 0.01 15.80 -16.80
CA THR A 38 -0.67 17.04 -17.22
C THR A 38 0.07 18.29 -16.78
N HIS A 39 0.95 18.18 -15.78
CA HIS A 39 1.67 19.31 -15.20
C HIS A 39 3.19 19.10 -15.25
N ASN A 40 3.94 20.20 -15.36
CA ASN A 40 5.39 20.13 -15.37
C ASN A 40 5.92 19.64 -14.01
N GLY A 41 6.77 18.61 -14.02
CA GLY A 41 7.24 17.95 -12.79
C GLY A 41 6.25 16.97 -12.16
N GLY A 42 5.04 16.78 -12.72
CA GLY A 42 4.02 15.89 -12.20
C GLY A 42 4.47 14.44 -12.15
N GLN A 43 4.06 13.72 -11.11
CA GLN A 43 4.39 12.32 -10.85
C GLN A 43 3.15 11.59 -10.32
N ASN A 44 2.90 10.39 -10.83
CA ASN A 44 1.93 9.47 -10.25
C ASN A 44 2.67 8.63 -9.21
N ARG A 45 2.44 8.91 -7.93
CA ARG A 45 3.09 8.26 -6.79
C ARG A 45 2.13 7.45 -5.94
N THR A 46 0.85 7.51 -6.29
CA THR A 46 -0.25 6.89 -5.56
C THR A 46 -0.77 5.68 -6.33
N SER A 47 -1.44 4.77 -5.62
CA SER A 47 -2.09 3.63 -6.25
C SER A 47 -3.30 4.09 -7.05
N PRO A 48 -3.45 3.68 -8.31
CA PRO A 48 -4.66 3.94 -9.08
C PRO A 48 -5.80 3.03 -8.64
N VAL A 49 -7.04 3.48 -8.90
CA VAL A 49 -8.28 2.73 -8.61
C VAL A 49 -9.07 2.55 -9.89
N LEU A 50 -9.51 1.32 -10.18
CA LEU A 50 -10.35 1.00 -11.33
C LEU A 50 -11.84 1.17 -11.00
N SER A 51 -12.64 1.55 -12.01
CA SER A 51 -14.10 1.41 -11.92
C SER A 51 -14.50 -0.07 -11.88
N LEU A 52 -15.68 -0.38 -11.31
CA LEU A 52 -16.17 -1.76 -11.20
C LEU A 52 -16.31 -2.46 -12.55
N ASP A 53 -16.63 -1.71 -13.61
CA ASP A 53 -16.74 -2.21 -14.97
C ASP A 53 -15.39 -2.26 -15.73
N GLY A 54 -14.30 -1.84 -15.09
CA GLY A 54 -12.96 -1.83 -15.67
C GLY A 54 -12.76 -0.82 -16.82
N THR A 55 -13.71 0.10 -17.04
CA THR A 55 -13.65 1.03 -18.18
C THR A 55 -12.96 2.35 -17.86
N LYS A 56 -12.73 2.64 -16.58
CA LYS A 56 -12.09 3.87 -16.12
C LYS A 56 -11.06 3.60 -15.04
N VAL A 57 -10.09 4.49 -14.93
CA VAL A 57 -9.11 4.49 -13.83
C VAL A 57 -8.98 5.88 -13.24
N ALA A 58 -9.05 5.96 -11.90
CA ALA A 58 -8.81 7.17 -11.14
C ALA A 58 -7.43 7.11 -10.47
N PHE A 59 -6.71 8.22 -10.43
CA PHE A 59 -5.38 8.33 -9.82
C PHE A 59 -5.04 9.78 -9.48
N VAL A 60 -3.97 9.98 -8.71
CA VAL A 60 -3.52 11.32 -8.32
C VAL A 60 -2.15 11.63 -8.92
N GLU A 61 -2.03 12.77 -9.59
CA GLU A 61 -0.77 13.38 -9.98
C GLU A 61 -0.33 14.36 -8.91
N SER A 62 0.87 14.16 -8.36
CA SER A 62 1.53 15.07 -7.44
C SER A 62 2.54 15.93 -8.16
N THR A 63 2.53 17.24 -7.88
CA THR A 63 3.48 18.22 -8.42
C THR A 63 4.14 18.99 -7.28
N ASN A 64 5.13 19.81 -7.58
CA ASN A 64 5.73 20.71 -6.58
C ASN A 64 4.78 21.83 -6.14
N THR A 65 3.71 22.08 -6.91
CA THR A 65 2.79 23.20 -6.73
C THR A 65 1.34 22.77 -6.52
N GLY A 66 1.08 21.47 -6.34
CA GLY A 66 -0.27 21.00 -6.09
C GLY A 66 -0.47 19.53 -6.38
N SER A 67 -1.69 19.09 -6.17
CA SER A 67 -2.17 17.74 -6.46
C SER A 67 -3.42 17.78 -7.32
N HIS A 68 -3.54 16.84 -8.24
CA HIS A 68 -4.61 16.75 -9.21
C HIS A 68 -5.18 15.34 -9.22
N PHE A 69 -6.49 15.24 -9.14
CA PHE A 69 -7.21 13.98 -9.31
C PHE A 69 -7.62 13.82 -10.76
N HIS A 70 -7.38 12.66 -11.30
CA HIS A 70 -7.62 12.33 -12.69
C HIS A 70 -8.56 11.14 -12.80
N VAL A 71 -9.41 11.18 -13.83
CA VAL A 71 -10.18 10.02 -14.30
C VAL A 71 -9.89 9.83 -15.78
N LEU A 72 -9.28 8.70 -16.13
CA LEU A 72 -8.98 8.30 -17.49
C LEU A 72 -9.98 7.24 -17.95
N VAL A 73 -10.59 7.43 -19.10
CA VAL A 73 -11.40 6.41 -19.77
C VAL A 73 -10.48 5.48 -20.56
N LEU A 74 -10.54 4.20 -20.24
CA LEU A 74 -9.74 3.15 -20.87
C LEU A 74 -10.33 2.77 -22.25
N PRO A 75 -9.54 2.16 -23.13
CA PRO A 75 -10.07 1.61 -24.38
C PRO A 75 -11.16 0.56 -24.11
N ASN A 76 -12.26 0.66 -24.84
CA ASN A 76 -13.32 -0.34 -24.80
C ASN A 76 -13.78 -0.62 -26.24
N PRO A 77 -13.67 -1.84 -26.77
CA PRO A 77 -13.09 -3.00 -26.10
C PRO A 77 -11.60 -2.83 -25.80
N ILE A 78 -11.13 -3.50 -24.74
CA ILE A 78 -9.69 -3.60 -24.47
C ILE A 78 -9.04 -4.25 -25.68
N PRO A 79 -7.95 -3.70 -26.23
CA PRO A 79 -7.27 -4.26 -27.39
C PRO A 79 -6.99 -5.75 -27.21
N SER A 80 -7.10 -6.52 -28.29
CA SER A 80 -6.73 -7.93 -28.26
C SER A 80 -5.26 -8.10 -27.92
N PRO A 81 -4.88 -9.22 -27.27
CA PRO A 81 -3.48 -9.48 -26.97
C PRO A 81 -2.63 -9.40 -28.26
N PRO A 82 -1.45 -8.80 -28.18
CA PRO A 82 -0.54 -8.75 -29.32
C PRO A 82 -0.17 -10.18 -29.76
N SER A 83 0.04 -10.38 -31.04
CA SER A 83 0.39 -11.68 -31.63
C SER A 83 1.71 -12.26 -31.09
N GLN A 84 2.53 -11.44 -30.43
CA GLN A 84 3.78 -11.83 -29.80
C GLN A 84 3.85 -11.30 -28.35
N GLN A 85 4.20 -12.18 -27.43
CA GLN A 85 4.50 -11.82 -26.08
C GLN A 85 5.72 -10.87 -26.03
N GLY A 86 5.65 -9.83 -25.20
CA GLY A 86 6.73 -8.84 -25.08
C GLY A 86 6.65 -7.67 -26.09
N THR A 87 5.57 -7.59 -26.88
CA THR A 87 5.35 -6.43 -27.75
C THR A 87 5.24 -5.15 -26.90
N VAL A 88 6.13 -4.20 -27.15
CA VAL A 88 6.11 -2.89 -26.51
C VAL A 88 4.96 -2.08 -27.07
N ILE A 89 4.02 -1.68 -26.22
CA ILE A 89 2.96 -0.75 -26.58
C ILE A 89 3.50 0.68 -26.44
N ALA A 90 3.47 1.44 -27.52
CA ALA A 90 3.86 2.85 -27.47
C ALA A 90 2.91 3.63 -26.55
N PRO A 91 3.44 4.44 -25.61
CA PRO A 91 2.59 5.26 -24.75
C PRO A 91 1.74 6.24 -25.55
N LYS A 92 0.46 6.34 -25.18
CA LYS A 92 -0.48 7.33 -25.74
C LYS A 92 -0.58 8.52 -24.80
N THR A 93 -0.73 9.71 -25.36
CA THR A 93 -1.13 10.90 -24.61
C THR A 93 -2.65 10.96 -24.61
N PRO A 94 -3.31 11.02 -23.44
CA PRO A 94 -4.77 11.12 -23.39
C PRO A 94 -5.23 12.49 -23.90
N THR A 95 -6.47 12.55 -24.39
CA THR A 95 -7.14 13.80 -24.74
C THR A 95 -7.76 14.41 -23.48
N THR A 96 -7.51 15.68 -23.24
CA THR A 96 -8.15 16.38 -22.11
C THR A 96 -9.65 16.55 -22.38
N CYS A 97 -10.45 16.25 -21.36
CA CYS A 97 -11.91 16.45 -21.41
C CYS A 97 -12.47 16.84 -20.06
N THR A 98 -13.64 17.46 -20.06
CA THR A 98 -14.36 17.78 -18.82
C THR A 98 -15.05 16.54 -18.27
N ASN A 99 -15.78 15.83 -19.14
CA ASN A 99 -16.56 14.64 -18.73
C ASN A 99 -15.88 13.38 -19.25
N PRO A 100 -15.46 12.42 -18.38
CA PRO A 100 -14.74 11.22 -18.76
C PRO A 100 -15.69 10.14 -19.31
N ILE A 101 -16.17 10.29 -20.54
CA ILE A 101 -17.07 9.33 -21.22
C ILE A 101 -16.48 8.72 -22.50
N THR A 102 -15.47 9.34 -23.08
CA THR A 102 -14.89 8.89 -24.35
C THR A 102 -13.56 8.16 -24.11
N PRO A 103 -13.30 7.00 -24.73
CA PRO A 103 -12.04 6.29 -24.59
C PRO A 103 -10.81 7.18 -24.91
N GLY A 104 -9.80 7.10 -24.02
CA GLY A 104 -8.60 7.94 -24.09
C GLY A 104 -8.78 9.37 -23.58
N CYS A 105 -9.94 9.71 -23.04
CA CYS A 105 -10.22 11.01 -22.44
C CYS A 105 -9.73 11.01 -20.97
N LEU A 106 -9.05 12.09 -20.58
CA LEU A 106 -8.58 12.37 -19.23
C LEU A 106 -9.29 13.60 -18.67
N SER A 107 -10.13 13.41 -17.66
CA SER A 107 -10.69 14.49 -16.87
C SER A 107 -9.82 14.77 -15.66
N THR A 108 -9.70 16.05 -15.28
CA THR A 108 -8.79 16.50 -14.21
C THR A 108 -9.50 17.47 -13.31
N VAL A 109 -9.39 17.27 -11.99
CA VAL A 109 -9.77 18.27 -10.97
C VAL A 109 -8.57 18.54 -10.07
N GLN A 110 -8.26 19.82 -9.84
CA GLN A 110 -7.23 20.21 -8.89
C GLN A 110 -7.75 20.02 -7.48
N ILE A 111 -7.06 19.21 -6.67
CA ILE A 111 -7.41 18.94 -5.28
C ILE A 111 -6.91 20.09 -4.39
N SER A 112 -5.61 20.40 -4.50
CA SER A 112 -4.97 21.48 -3.77
C SER A 112 -4.00 22.23 -4.68
N ALA A 113 -4.02 23.56 -4.62
CA ALA A 113 -3.11 24.42 -5.39
C ALA A 113 -1.73 24.59 -4.74
N ALA A 114 -1.61 24.27 -3.45
CA ALA A 114 -0.43 24.59 -2.66
C ALA A 114 0.33 23.35 -2.16
N ALA A 115 -0.22 22.14 -2.34
CA ALA A 115 0.31 20.91 -1.77
C ALA A 115 0.23 19.74 -2.75
N ASN A 116 1.24 18.87 -2.66
CA ASN A 116 1.20 17.55 -3.30
C ASN A 116 0.60 16.51 -2.36
N THR A 117 0.61 15.23 -2.75
CA THR A 117 0.17 14.12 -1.89
C THR A 117 0.84 12.81 -2.24
N LEU A 118 0.97 11.95 -1.24
CA LEU A 118 1.26 10.52 -1.37
C LEU A 118 0.04 9.66 -0.99
N SER A 119 -1.09 10.30 -0.67
CA SER A 119 -2.35 9.62 -0.35
C SER A 119 -3.01 9.08 -1.61
N SER A 120 -3.14 7.77 -1.71
CA SER A 120 -3.92 7.12 -2.76
C SER A 120 -5.40 7.42 -2.59
N PRO A 121 -6.18 7.58 -3.66
CA PRO A 121 -7.61 7.74 -3.55
C PRO A 121 -8.26 6.45 -3.03
N TRP A 122 -9.21 6.59 -2.13
CA TRP A 122 -10.16 5.54 -1.77
C TRP A 122 -11.50 5.88 -2.41
N VAL A 123 -12.16 4.92 -3.04
CA VAL A 123 -13.43 5.15 -3.77
C VAL A 123 -14.56 4.33 -3.16
N ASP A 124 -15.60 5.02 -2.74
CA ASP A 124 -16.90 4.42 -2.47
C ASP A 124 -17.67 4.28 -3.79
N TYR A 125 -17.75 3.06 -4.27
CA TYR A 125 -18.43 2.76 -5.52
C TYR A 125 -19.96 2.93 -5.43
N ALA A 126 -20.55 2.78 -4.24
CA ALA A 126 -21.98 2.90 -4.04
C ALA A 126 -22.44 4.35 -4.17
N SER A 127 -21.67 5.29 -3.64
CA SER A 127 -21.93 6.72 -3.72
C SER A 127 -21.18 7.43 -4.85
N ASP A 128 -20.37 6.72 -5.63
CA ASP A 128 -19.48 7.25 -6.68
C ASP A 128 -18.60 8.40 -6.17
N THR A 129 -17.99 8.21 -5.01
CA THR A 129 -17.28 9.24 -4.28
C THR A 129 -15.84 8.80 -3.96
N ALA A 130 -14.86 9.66 -4.19
CA ALA A 130 -13.48 9.45 -3.76
C ALA A 130 -13.10 10.34 -2.58
N TYR A 131 -12.21 9.81 -1.73
CA TYR A 131 -11.55 10.55 -0.65
C TYR A 131 -10.05 10.54 -0.86
N VAL A 132 -9.40 11.70 -0.66
CA VAL A 132 -7.96 11.88 -0.87
C VAL A 132 -7.41 12.83 0.18
N GLY A 133 -6.34 12.42 0.87
CA GLY A 133 -5.55 13.31 1.72
C GLY A 133 -4.55 14.13 0.91
N THR A 134 -4.14 15.29 1.40
CA THR A 134 -3.06 16.09 0.79
C THR A 134 -2.09 16.62 1.83
N ASN A 135 -0.91 17.07 1.38
CA ASN A 135 0.13 17.59 2.26
C ASN A 135 -0.15 19.01 2.81
N ASP A 136 -1.38 19.52 2.63
CA ASP A 136 -1.89 20.67 3.38
C ASP A 136 -2.65 20.28 4.65
N GLY A 137 -2.62 19.00 5.00
CA GLY A 137 -3.26 18.46 6.19
C GLY A 137 -4.77 18.32 6.07
N LYS A 138 -5.31 18.29 4.86
CA LYS A 138 -6.75 18.20 4.60
C LYS A 138 -7.12 16.90 3.89
N LEU A 139 -8.31 16.41 4.21
CA LEU A 139 -8.99 15.34 3.51
C LEU A 139 -10.06 15.95 2.59
N TYR A 140 -10.02 15.57 1.32
CA TYR A 140 -10.91 16.06 0.28
C TYR A 140 -11.87 14.98 -0.19
N LYS A 141 -13.07 15.40 -0.58
CA LYS A 141 -14.11 14.57 -1.15
C LYS A 141 -14.36 14.99 -2.60
N ILE A 142 -14.45 14.01 -3.50
CA ILE A 142 -14.60 14.23 -4.95
C ILE A 142 -15.78 13.39 -5.42
N THR A 143 -16.70 13.98 -6.14
CA THR A 143 -17.87 13.30 -6.73
C THR A 143 -18.38 14.07 -7.96
N PRO A 144 -18.91 13.38 -9.01
CA PRO A 144 -18.84 11.95 -9.24
C PRO A 144 -17.43 11.51 -9.62
N VAL A 145 -17.12 10.20 -9.54
CA VAL A 145 -15.84 9.64 -9.97
C VAL A 145 -16.00 8.86 -11.27
N PHE A 146 -16.83 7.84 -11.27
CA PHE A 146 -17.01 6.91 -12.39
C PHE A 146 -18.39 6.94 -13.05
N GLY A 147 -19.42 7.40 -12.34
CA GLY A 147 -20.82 7.33 -12.75
C GLY A 147 -21.24 8.29 -13.88
N GLY A 148 -20.31 9.06 -14.42
CA GLY A 148 -20.58 10.05 -15.45
C GLY A 148 -20.79 11.47 -14.88
N GLY A 149 -20.36 12.45 -15.64
CA GLY A 149 -20.19 13.82 -15.18
C GLY A 149 -18.71 14.16 -14.94
N ALA A 150 -18.41 15.45 -14.78
CA ALA A 150 -17.08 15.91 -14.46
C ALA A 150 -16.78 15.66 -12.98
N PRO A 151 -15.67 15.00 -12.64
CA PRO A 151 -15.21 14.93 -11.26
C PRO A 151 -15.05 16.34 -10.69
N ALA A 152 -15.59 16.57 -9.49
CA ALA A 152 -15.54 17.87 -8.84
C ALA A 152 -15.27 17.72 -7.33
N LEU A 153 -14.55 18.69 -6.76
CA LEU A 153 -14.41 18.79 -5.32
C LEU A 153 -15.76 19.14 -4.69
N VAL A 154 -16.08 18.44 -3.61
CA VAL A 154 -17.17 18.83 -2.72
C VAL A 154 -16.68 19.98 -1.84
N SER A 155 -17.40 21.08 -1.85
CA SER A 155 -17.16 22.25 -0.99
C SER A 155 -18.50 22.69 -0.42
N ASP A 156 -18.82 22.20 0.76
CA ASP A 156 -20.08 22.42 1.46
C ASP A 156 -19.83 22.66 2.96
N ALA A 157 -20.83 22.47 3.80
CA ALA A 157 -20.71 22.65 5.25
C ALA A 157 -19.81 21.60 5.94
N ASP A 158 -19.50 20.49 5.27
CA ASP A 158 -18.74 19.37 5.83
C ASP A 158 -17.33 19.25 5.22
N TRP A 159 -17.14 19.61 3.96
CA TRP A 159 -15.94 19.35 3.18
C TRP A 159 -15.27 20.62 2.61
N PRO A 160 -13.90 20.66 2.49
CA PRO A 160 -12.93 19.66 2.92
C PRO A 160 -12.76 19.61 4.43
N VAL A 161 -12.30 18.46 4.96
CA VAL A 161 -12.03 18.27 6.39
C VAL A 161 -10.59 18.64 6.70
N THR A 162 -10.37 19.51 7.69
CA THR A 162 -9.05 19.83 8.22
C THR A 162 -8.66 18.78 9.25
N ILE A 163 -7.60 18.01 8.95
CA ILE A 163 -7.07 16.95 9.80
C ILE A 163 -5.93 17.49 10.65
N VAL A 164 -4.92 18.08 10.01
CA VAL A 164 -3.69 18.56 10.67
C VAL A 164 -3.45 20.01 10.32
N THR A 165 -3.05 20.82 11.30
CA THR A 165 -2.73 22.25 11.12
C THR A 165 -1.30 22.59 11.46
N THR A 166 -0.57 21.69 12.14
CA THR A 166 0.81 21.94 12.62
C THR A 166 1.63 20.64 12.54
N GLY A 167 2.95 20.78 12.46
CA GLY A 167 3.87 19.64 12.33
C GLY A 167 3.91 19.09 10.91
N SER A 168 3.99 17.78 10.78
CA SER A 168 3.91 17.12 9.48
C SER A 168 2.46 17.10 8.99
N LEU A 169 2.20 17.75 7.87
CA LEU A 169 0.87 17.81 7.24
C LEU A 169 0.59 16.63 6.30
N VAL A 170 1.51 15.67 6.20
CA VAL A 170 1.37 14.49 5.33
C VAL A 170 0.31 13.56 5.90
N LEU A 171 -0.65 13.19 5.07
CA LEU A 171 -1.70 12.23 5.39
C LEU A 171 -1.50 10.93 4.61
N THR A 172 -1.83 9.80 5.24
CA THR A 172 -1.92 8.50 4.57
C THR A 172 -3.08 8.48 3.58
N ALA A 173 -3.17 7.43 2.76
CA ALA A 173 -4.42 7.17 2.06
C ALA A 173 -5.53 6.89 3.09
N PRO A 174 -6.76 7.40 2.85
CA PRO A 174 -7.90 7.12 3.70
C PRO A 174 -8.40 5.69 3.49
N VAL A 175 -9.01 5.14 4.53
CA VAL A 175 -9.75 3.87 4.48
C VAL A 175 -11.12 4.09 5.12
N VAL A 176 -12.15 3.48 4.57
CA VAL A 176 -13.53 3.72 5.01
C VAL A 176 -14.13 2.46 5.62
N ASP A 177 -14.77 2.64 6.75
CA ASP A 177 -15.75 1.72 7.29
C ASP A 177 -17.14 2.33 7.06
N SER A 178 -17.85 1.78 6.11
CA SER A 178 -19.22 2.20 5.75
C SER A 178 -20.31 1.49 6.54
N ASN A 179 -19.94 0.65 7.51
CA ASN A 179 -20.91 0.03 8.40
C ASN A 179 -21.71 1.10 9.14
N ALA A 180 -23.03 0.98 9.14
CA ALA A 180 -23.94 2.02 9.67
C ALA A 180 -23.65 2.41 11.13
N ASN A 181 -23.07 1.51 11.93
CA ASN A 181 -22.72 1.77 13.33
C ASN A 181 -21.35 2.46 13.49
N VAL A 182 -20.50 2.43 12.48
CA VAL A 182 -19.19 3.09 12.46
C VAL A 182 -19.24 4.31 11.56
N ASN A 183 -19.49 4.14 10.28
CA ASN A 183 -19.70 5.17 9.26
C ASN A 183 -18.60 6.24 9.28
N ARG A 184 -17.34 5.81 9.16
CA ARG A 184 -16.15 6.66 9.35
C ARG A 184 -15.09 6.43 8.28
N ILE A 185 -14.31 7.47 8.06
CA ILE A 185 -13.04 7.42 7.33
C ILE A 185 -11.92 7.46 8.35
N PHE A 186 -10.92 6.61 8.17
CA PHE A 186 -9.70 6.59 8.98
C PHE A 186 -8.52 7.07 8.15
N VAL A 187 -7.68 7.91 8.75
CA VAL A 187 -6.47 8.43 8.14
C VAL A 187 -5.39 8.64 9.19
N GLY A 188 -4.17 8.26 8.88
CA GLY A 188 -2.99 8.53 9.71
C GLY A 188 -2.26 9.78 9.25
N ASP A 189 -1.41 10.35 10.11
CA ASP A 189 -0.57 11.48 9.75
C ASP A 189 0.93 11.23 10.05
N GLY A 190 1.76 12.14 9.54
CA GLY A 190 3.20 12.12 9.77
C GLY A 190 3.64 12.48 11.20
N ASN A 191 2.70 12.79 12.09
CA ASN A 191 2.96 13.04 13.51
C ASN A 191 2.58 11.83 14.39
N GLY A 192 2.08 10.74 13.79
CA GLY A 192 1.69 9.52 14.50
C GLY A 192 0.30 9.55 15.11
N TYR A 193 -0.58 10.39 14.60
CA TYR A 193 -1.98 10.38 15.00
C TYR A 193 -2.84 9.61 14.00
N LEU A 194 -3.78 8.84 14.53
CA LEU A 194 -4.88 8.22 13.80
C LEU A 194 -6.15 9.04 14.01
N TYR A 195 -6.77 9.43 12.92
CA TYR A 195 -8.00 10.22 12.92
C TYR A 195 -9.17 9.42 12.40
N ALA A 196 -10.35 9.69 12.95
CA ALA A 196 -11.63 9.26 12.42
C ALA A 196 -12.43 10.48 11.97
N VAL A 197 -12.99 10.42 10.77
CA VAL A 197 -13.84 11.46 10.18
C VAL A 197 -15.20 10.85 9.92
N SER A 198 -16.28 11.51 10.35
CA SER A 198 -17.63 11.07 10.03
C SER A 198 -17.90 11.17 8.52
N LEU A 199 -18.52 10.14 7.94
CA LEU A 199 -18.99 10.19 6.55
C LEU A 199 -20.19 11.16 6.37
N THR A 200 -20.88 11.46 7.48
CA THR A 200 -22.02 12.39 7.52
C THR A 200 -21.78 13.43 8.61
N GLY A 201 -21.96 14.71 8.29
CA GLY A 201 -21.85 15.79 9.28
C GLY A 201 -20.41 15.96 9.82
N ALA A 202 -19.42 16.01 8.94
CA ALA A 202 -18.02 16.19 9.32
C ALA A 202 -17.70 17.61 9.84
N ALA A 203 -18.50 18.62 9.46
CA ALA A 203 -18.35 20.02 9.86
C ALA A 203 -16.89 20.54 9.74
N HIS A 204 -16.21 20.20 8.64
CA HIS A 204 -14.83 20.54 8.32
C HIS A 204 -13.77 20.03 9.31
N THR A 205 -14.11 19.10 10.21
CA THR A 205 -13.19 18.57 11.23
C THR A 205 -13.33 17.06 11.41
N TYR A 206 -12.36 16.44 12.08
CA TYR A 206 -12.41 15.03 12.46
C TYR A 206 -13.32 14.82 13.70
N SER A 207 -13.90 13.63 13.82
CA SER A 207 -14.76 13.26 14.96
C SER A 207 -13.95 12.71 16.15
N ALA A 208 -12.82 12.07 15.90
CA ALA A 208 -11.94 11.54 16.93
C ALA A 208 -10.48 11.51 16.47
N ARG A 209 -9.54 11.54 17.44
CA ARG A 209 -8.09 11.43 17.20
C ARG A 209 -7.45 10.63 18.31
N LEU A 210 -6.59 9.68 17.97
CA LEU A 210 -5.75 8.94 18.92
C LEU A 210 -4.26 9.17 18.63
N THR A 211 -3.47 9.25 19.69
CA THR A 211 -2.01 9.24 19.61
C THR A 211 -1.56 7.79 19.52
N ILE A 212 -1.11 7.37 18.35
CA ILE A 212 -0.65 6.01 18.05
C ILE A 212 0.88 5.97 18.07
N GLY A 213 1.52 6.87 17.34
CA GLY A 213 2.95 7.05 17.37
C GLY A 213 3.42 7.87 18.59
N TRP A 214 4.67 7.74 18.93
CA TRP A 214 5.26 8.47 20.08
C TRP A 214 5.68 9.90 19.65
N ALA A 215 4.76 10.81 19.70
CA ALA A 215 4.81 12.16 19.14
C ALA A 215 6.02 13.03 19.54
N THR A 216 6.82 12.65 20.54
CA THR A 216 8.00 13.42 20.98
C THR A 216 9.34 12.86 20.48
N HIS A 217 9.35 11.80 19.66
CA HIS A 217 10.55 11.02 19.39
C HIS A 217 10.87 10.81 17.88
N GLY A 218 10.76 11.83 17.05
CA GLY A 218 11.39 11.84 15.72
C GLY A 218 10.57 11.16 14.60
N ALA A 219 11.22 10.79 13.49
CA ALA A 219 10.57 10.41 12.24
C ALA A 219 9.85 9.05 12.27
N GLY A 220 10.26 8.11 13.13
CA GLY A 220 9.63 6.78 13.26
C GLY A 220 8.23 6.81 13.88
N THR A 221 7.76 7.96 14.37
CA THR A 221 6.42 8.12 14.95
C THR A 221 5.32 8.13 13.90
N ALA A 222 5.64 8.46 12.66
CA ALA A 222 4.67 8.62 11.57
C ALA A 222 3.87 7.35 11.31
N ILE A 223 2.59 7.51 10.97
CA ILE A 223 1.83 6.51 10.26
C ILE A 223 2.05 6.80 8.78
N VAL A 224 2.78 5.92 8.08
CA VAL A 224 3.19 6.13 6.68
C VAL A 224 2.29 5.42 5.69
N ASP A 225 1.76 4.27 6.07
CA ASP A 225 0.85 3.49 5.24
C ASP A 225 -0.61 3.70 5.65
N PRO A 226 -1.56 3.45 4.75
CA PRO A 226 -2.98 3.45 5.10
C PRO A 226 -3.26 2.52 6.27
N PRO A 227 -4.17 2.89 7.19
CA PRO A 227 -4.69 1.93 8.15
C PRO A 227 -5.38 0.76 7.44
N VAL A 228 -5.44 -0.40 8.08
CA VAL A 228 -6.23 -1.53 7.61
C VAL A 228 -7.49 -1.62 8.47
N VAL A 229 -8.66 -1.70 7.85
CA VAL A 229 -9.93 -1.88 8.54
C VAL A 229 -10.41 -3.31 8.37
N VAL A 230 -10.70 -3.97 9.47
CA VAL A 230 -11.37 -5.27 9.50
C VAL A 230 -12.82 -5.03 9.90
N ILE A 231 -13.73 -5.39 9.02
CA ILE A 231 -15.17 -5.19 9.19
C ILE A 231 -15.81 -6.53 9.55
N ASP A 232 -16.43 -6.61 10.72
CA ASP A 232 -17.29 -7.72 11.10
C ASP A 232 -18.75 -7.40 10.76
N VAL A 233 -19.22 -7.92 9.62
CA VAL A 233 -20.58 -7.67 9.13
C VAL A 233 -21.64 -8.18 10.10
N ALA A 234 -21.35 -9.22 10.86
CA ALA A 234 -22.28 -9.81 11.83
C ALA A 234 -22.31 -9.03 13.16
N ASN A 235 -21.19 -8.45 13.54
CA ASN A 235 -21.05 -7.70 14.79
C ASN A 235 -20.19 -6.44 14.59
N PRO A 236 -20.79 -5.33 14.13
CA PRO A 236 -20.05 -4.08 13.87
C PRO A 236 -19.35 -3.46 15.08
N ALA A 237 -19.68 -3.88 16.29
CA ALA A 237 -18.96 -3.48 17.51
C ALA A 237 -17.54 -4.10 17.56
N MET A 238 -17.28 -5.12 16.74
CA MET A 238 -15.99 -5.79 16.60
C MET A 238 -15.15 -5.25 15.46
N ASP A 239 -15.64 -4.23 14.73
CA ASP A 239 -14.86 -3.60 13.66
C ASP A 239 -13.58 -2.99 14.24
N GLN A 240 -12.44 -3.27 13.61
CA GLN A 240 -11.12 -2.89 14.09
C GLN A 240 -10.35 -2.13 13.04
N VAL A 241 -9.53 -1.19 13.50
CA VAL A 241 -8.58 -0.45 12.68
C VAL A 241 -7.16 -0.80 13.13
N PHE A 242 -6.33 -1.21 12.20
CA PHE A 242 -4.91 -1.49 12.46
C PHE A 242 -4.07 -0.37 11.86
N ALA A 243 -3.20 0.21 12.70
CA ALA A 243 -2.24 1.25 12.30
C ALA A 243 -0.82 0.81 12.64
N PHE A 244 0.14 1.16 11.79
CA PHE A 244 1.52 0.71 11.87
C PHE A 244 2.43 1.90 12.11
N THR A 245 3.30 1.81 13.12
CA THR A 245 4.23 2.88 13.48
C THR A 245 5.61 2.31 13.76
N GLY A 246 6.65 3.00 13.34
CA GLY A 246 8.02 2.64 13.71
C GLY A 246 8.34 2.93 15.18
N CYS A 247 7.46 3.70 15.85
CA CYS A 247 7.54 4.03 17.27
C CYS A 247 6.14 4.20 17.83
N SER A 248 5.76 3.39 18.78
CA SER A 248 4.42 3.39 19.35
C SER A 248 4.34 4.13 20.68
N ASN A 249 3.26 4.88 20.87
CA ASN A 249 2.98 5.57 22.13
C ASN A 249 2.72 4.60 23.31
N VAL A 250 2.32 3.35 23.02
CA VAL A 250 2.07 2.32 24.06
C VAL A 250 3.30 1.47 24.32
N ILE A 251 3.98 1.02 23.24
CA ILE A 251 5.19 0.19 23.35
C ILE A 251 6.41 1.04 23.72
N GLY A 252 6.43 2.31 23.33
CA GLY A 252 7.58 3.19 23.46
C GLY A 252 8.46 3.15 22.22
N ILE A 253 9.73 2.79 22.36
CA ILE A 253 10.75 2.86 21.29
C ILE A 253 10.70 1.73 20.25
N GLY A 254 9.65 0.93 20.21
CA GLY A 254 9.49 -0.18 19.25
C GLY A 254 8.53 0.13 18.12
N ALA A 255 8.81 -0.45 16.94
CA ALA A 255 7.81 -0.56 15.89
C ALA A 255 6.62 -1.39 16.39
N ALA A 256 5.41 -1.04 15.98
CA ALA A 256 4.23 -1.70 16.50
C ALA A 256 3.10 -1.86 15.49
N ILE A 257 2.34 -2.95 15.67
CA ILE A 257 0.98 -3.07 15.16
C ILE A 257 0.05 -2.57 16.27
N ASN A 258 -0.73 -1.55 15.98
CA ASN A 258 -1.68 -0.95 16.90
C ASN A 258 -3.09 -1.29 16.44
N GLN A 259 -3.86 -2.00 17.26
CA GLN A 259 -5.25 -2.40 17.02
C GLN A 259 -6.18 -1.50 17.81
N VAL A 260 -7.07 -0.81 17.11
CA VAL A 260 -7.96 0.22 17.64
C VAL A 260 -9.40 -0.14 17.29
N PRO A 261 -10.37 -0.08 18.21
CA PRO A 261 -11.80 -0.24 17.86
C PRO A 261 -12.22 0.83 16.83
N ALA A 262 -12.94 0.44 15.77
CA ALA A 262 -13.31 1.38 14.71
C ALA A 262 -14.21 2.54 15.18
N ASN A 263 -14.96 2.32 16.26
CA ASN A 263 -15.80 3.34 16.90
C ASN A 263 -15.06 4.19 17.95
N PHE A 264 -13.72 4.19 17.94
CA PHE A 264 -12.93 4.90 18.95
C PHE A 264 -13.31 6.37 19.12
N THR A 265 -13.07 6.88 20.32
CA THR A 265 -13.09 8.29 20.68
C THR A 265 -11.68 8.74 21.03
N SER A 266 -11.46 10.03 21.22
CA SER A 266 -10.14 10.55 21.62
C SER A 266 -9.69 10.10 23.02
N ALA A 267 -10.56 9.46 23.81
CA ALA A 267 -10.27 8.89 25.12
C ALA A 267 -10.16 7.35 25.09
N SER A 268 -10.31 6.70 23.92
CA SER A 268 -10.25 5.25 23.84
C SER A 268 -8.84 4.73 24.08
N THR A 269 -8.77 3.56 24.69
CA THR A 269 -7.56 2.74 24.77
C THR A 269 -7.49 1.83 23.56
N TYR A 270 -6.29 1.33 23.25
CA TYR A 270 -6.05 0.39 22.16
C TYR A 270 -4.97 -0.62 22.57
N VAL A 271 -4.86 -1.71 21.81
CA VAL A 271 -3.87 -2.76 22.02
C VAL A 271 -2.72 -2.55 21.03
N ALA A 272 -1.49 -2.83 21.48
CA ALA A 272 -0.33 -2.82 20.60
C ALA A 272 0.57 -4.02 20.87
N VAL A 273 1.21 -4.54 19.80
CA VAL A 273 2.26 -5.55 19.89
C VAL A 273 3.56 -5.01 19.31
N ASP A 274 4.66 -5.36 19.98
CA ASP A 274 6.01 -4.87 19.66
C ASP A 274 6.61 -5.64 18.48
N MET A 275 7.11 -4.92 17.48
CA MET A 275 7.84 -5.46 16.35
C MET A 275 9.33 -5.06 16.38
N GLY A 276 9.88 -4.80 17.56
CA GLY A 276 11.27 -4.44 17.76
C GLY A 276 11.61 -2.99 17.43
N SER A 277 12.87 -2.61 17.65
CA SER A 277 13.34 -1.24 17.47
C SER A 277 14.34 -1.11 16.34
N SER A 278 14.15 -0.12 15.48
CA SER A 278 15.01 0.15 14.31
C SER A 278 16.42 0.62 14.69
N ASP A 279 16.63 1.18 15.85
CA ASP A 279 17.88 1.85 16.20
C ASP A 279 18.60 1.32 17.46
N GLY A 280 18.18 0.21 18.03
CA GLY A 280 18.88 -0.46 19.14
C GLY A 280 19.22 0.41 20.36
N GLY A 281 18.94 1.70 20.34
CA GLY A 281 19.42 2.70 21.28
C GLY A 281 18.39 3.61 21.92
N GLY A 282 17.12 3.42 21.64
CA GLY A 282 16.08 4.15 22.34
C GLY A 282 15.64 5.48 21.74
N ASN A 283 16.02 5.76 20.52
CA ASN A 283 15.53 6.92 19.79
C ASN A 283 14.74 6.43 18.55
N CYS A 284 13.48 6.68 18.47
CA CYS A 284 12.63 6.38 17.31
C CYS A 284 13.02 7.19 16.06
N THR A 285 14.28 7.28 15.74
CA THR A 285 14.80 8.23 14.75
C THR A 285 14.84 7.70 13.35
N THR A 286 14.77 6.38 13.17
CA THR A 286 14.93 5.76 11.84
C THR A 286 14.11 4.48 11.72
N GLY A 287 13.27 4.41 10.75
CA GLY A 287 12.56 3.21 10.35
C GLY A 287 11.04 3.35 10.47
N ASN A 288 10.40 3.11 9.35
CA ASN A 288 8.96 3.07 9.27
C ASN A 288 8.47 1.62 9.42
N ALA A 289 7.35 1.42 10.10
CA ALA A 289 6.60 0.19 9.99
C ALA A 289 5.56 0.33 8.88
N HIS A 290 5.59 -0.61 7.95
CA HIS A 290 4.68 -0.66 6.82
C HIS A 290 3.49 -1.59 7.06
N GLY A 291 2.51 -1.53 6.16
CA GLY A 291 1.26 -2.27 6.27
C GLY A 291 1.48 -3.78 6.44
N ALA A 292 0.78 -4.34 7.42
CA ALA A 292 0.77 -5.77 7.74
C ALA A 292 -0.19 -6.56 6.85
N ALA A 293 -0.12 -7.88 6.88
CA ALA A 293 -1.05 -8.78 6.23
C ALA A 293 -1.60 -9.80 7.23
N PHE A 294 -2.84 -10.23 7.01
CA PHE A 294 -3.46 -11.33 7.74
C PHE A 294 -3.25 -12.64 6.96
N ASP A 295 -3.16 -13.78 7.67
CA ASP A 295 -3.12 -15.08 7.00
C ASP A 295 -4.53 -15.53 6.56
N ASP A 296 -4.59 -16.51 5.64
CA ASP A 296 -5.86 -17.08 5.14
C ASP A 296 -6.73 -17.64 6.27
N THR A 297 -6.11 -18.16 7.33
CA THR A 297 -6.82 -18.70 8.49
C THR A 297 -7.64 -17.65 9.21
N PHE A 298 -7.18 -16.40 9.26
CA PHE A 298 -7.91 -15.28 9.83
C PHE A 298 -9.27 -15.07 9.14
N TRP A 299 -9.30 -15.18 7.82
CA TRP A 299 -10.51 -14.96 7.02
C TRP A 299 -11.43 -16.18 6.95
N THR A 300 -10.85 -17.40 6.92
CA THR A 300 -11.60 -18.64 6.68
C THR A 300 -12.04 -19.34 7.95
N SER A 301 -11.30 -19.21 9.04
CA SER A 301 -11.53 -19.93 10.30
C SER A 301 -11.81 -19.01 11.51
N GLY A 302 -11.90 -17.73 11.27
CA GLY A 302 -12.20 -16.69 12.26
C GLY A 302 -10.95 -16.13 12.95
N THR A 303 -11.10 -14.92 13.48
CA THR A 303 -10.03 -14.07 14.02
C THR A 303 -9.15 -14.79 15.05
N THR A 304 -9.75 -15.53 16.00
CA THR A 304 -9.00 -16.19 17.08
C THR A 304 -8.10 -17.35 16.64
N ASN A 305 -8.28 -17.83 15.40
CA ASN A 305 -7.45 -18.90 14.82
C ASN A 305 -6.42 -18.34 13.84
N GLY A 306 -6.59 -17.10 13.41
CA GLY A 306 -5.74 -16.43 12.43
C GLY A 306 -4.59 -15.67 13.07
N HIS A 307 -3.78 -15.08 12.19
CA HIS A 307 -2.63 -14.28 12.60
C HIS A 307 -2.53 -13.02 11.76
N ILE A 308 -1.82 -12.04 12.30
CA ILE A 308 -1.35 -10.86 11.58
C ILE A 308 0.18 -10.89 11.50
N MET A 309 0.72 -10.60 10.34
CA MET A 309 2.15 -10.53 10.10
C MET A 309 2.56 -9.09 9.85
N GLY A 310 3.60 -8.63 10.53
CA GLY A 310 4.17 -7.31 10.36
C GLY A 310 5.69 -7.39 10.20
N CYS A 311 6.26 -6.44 9.46
CA CYS A 311 7.70 -6.29 9.38
C CYS A 311 8.15 -5.14 10.27
N GLY A 312 9.02 -5.46 11.20
CA GLY A 312 9.69 -4.53 12.10
C GLY A 312 11.20 -4.80 12.10
N PHE A 313 11.80 -4.79 13.27
CA PHE A 313 13.24 -4.86 13.43
C PHE A 313 13.63 -5.87 14.51
N VAL A 314 14.85 -6.40 14.44
CA VAL A 314 15.40 -7.22 15.52
C VAL A 314 15.49 -6.35 16.78
N SER A 315 14.88 -6.79 17.87
CA SER A 315 14.96 -6.11 19.17
C SER A 315 16.41 -5.97 19.60
N GLY A 316 16.91 -4.75 19.70
CA GLY A 316 18.28 -4.48 20.16
C GLY A 316 18.43 -4.89 21.62
N THR A 317 19.47 -5.67 21.94
CA THR A 317 19.91 -5.80 23.33
C THR A 317 20.45 -4.44 23.78
N THR A 318 20.10 -4.02 24.98
CA THR A 318 20.39 -2.73 25.62
C THR A 318 21.89 -2.35 25.73
N ALA A 319 22.79 -3.05 25.05
CA ALA A 319 24.25 -2.92 25.21
C ALA A 319 25.00 -2.18 24.09
N ALA A 320 24.35 -1.79 22.99
CA ALA A 320 25.03 -1.03 21.93
C ALA A 320 24.18 0.18 21.49
N PRO A 321 24.57 1.42 21.85
CA PRO A 321 23.89 2.59 21.35
C PRO A 321 24.12 2.77 19.85
N LEU A 322 23.03 3.05 19.11
CA LEU A 322 23.03 3.70 17.79
C LEU A 322 23.41 2.85 16.55
N ALA A 323 23.28 1.55 16.56
CA ALA A 323 23.36 0.79 15.32
C ALA A 323 21.95 0.44 14.81
N PRO A 324 21.60 0.75 13.55
CA PRO A 324 20.32 0.31 12.98
C PRO A 324 20.20 -1.22 13.11
N SER A 325 19.00 -1.69 13.43
CA SER A 325 18.71 -3.12 13.57
C SER A 325 18.40 -3.75 12.21
N ASN A 326 18.49 -5.06 12.13
CA ASN A 326 18.13 -5.82 10.93
C ASN A 326 16.61 -5.90 10.80
N PRO A 327 16.05 -5.92 9.58
CA PRO A 327 14.62 -6.13 9.39
C PRO A 327 14.21 -7.54 9.83
N GLN A 328 13.08 -7.63 10.51
CA GLN A 328 12.53 -8.87 11.08
C GLN A 328 11.03 -8.94 10.84
N MET A 329 10.58 -10.09 10.36
CA MET A 329 9.16 -10.42 10.28
C MET A 329 8.66 -10.94 11.62
N TYR A 330 7.47 -10.52 11.98
CA TYR A 330 6.74 -10.96 13.17
C TYR A 330 5.41 -11.58 12.72
N LYS A 331 4.99 -12.64 13.43
CA LYS A 331 3.67 -13.25 13.28
C LYS A 331 3.02 -13.31 14.66
N PHE A 332 1.89 -12.64 14.81
CA PHE A 332 1.13 -12.53 16.05
C PHE A 332 -0.21 -13.22 15.91
N ALA A 333 -0.65 -13.89 16.99
CA ALA A 333 -1.97 -14.46 17.12
C ALA A 333 -2.98 -13.42 17.65
N PHE A 334 -4.24 -13.83 17.71
CA PHE A 334 -5.31 -13.11 18.40
C PHE A 334 -5.79 -13.89 19.61
N ASP A 335 -6.09 -13.19 20.70
CA ASP A 335 -6.66 -13.79 21.90
C ASP A 335 -8.19 -14.07 21.78
N ALA A 336 -8.78 -14.65 22.80
CA ALA A 336 -10.21 -14.95 22.83
C ALA A 336 -11.12 -13.70 22.80
N SER A 337 -10.55 -12.51 23.02
CA SER A 337 -11.23 -11.23 22.90
C SER A 337 -10.99 -10.56 21.56
N HIS A 338 -10.40 -11.27 20.61
CA HIS A 338 -10.01 -10.78 19.26
C HIS A 338 -8.94 -9.68 19.27
N ASN A 339 -8.17 -9.56 20.35
CA ASN A 339 -7.05 -8.64 20.44
C ASN A 339 -5.77 -9.30 19.93
N VAL A 340 -4.99 -8.54 19.17
CA VAL A 340 -3.64 -8.98 18.80
C VAL A 340 -2.80 -9.18 20.04
N THR A 341 -2.02 -10.28 20.09
CA THR A 341 -1.25 -10.65 21.28
C THR A 341 0.15 -11.15 20.91
N ALA A 342 1.13 -10.85 21.75
CA ALA A 342 2.47 -11.41 21.65
C ALA A 342 2.57 -12.87 22.15
N ALA A 343 1.51 -13.44 22.72
CA ALA A 343 1.48 -14.84 23.13
C ALA A 343 1.58 -15.74 21.90
N GLY A 344 2.64 -16.58 21.85
CA GLY A 344 2.90 -17.44 20.68
C GLY A 344 3.54 -16.72 19.49
N GLU A 345 4.09 -15.53 19.70
CA GLU A 345 4.85 -14.78 18.70
C GLU A 345 5.91 -15.65 17.99
N GLN A 346 5.97 -15.52 16.67
CA GLN A 346 7.01 -16.13 15.85
C GLN A 346 7.78 -15.04 15.12
N THR A 347 9.10 -15.20 15.01
CA THR A 347 9.96 -14.21 14.36
C THR A 347 10.86 -14.82 13.31
N TRP A 348 11.16 -14.04 12.27
CA TRP A 348 12.08 -14.41 11.20
C TRP A 348 12.96 -13.21 10.85
N VAL A 349 14.29 -13.32 11.07
CA VAL A 349 15.27 -12.31 10.63
C VAL A 349 15.39 -12.39 9.11
N ILE A 350 14.99 -11.32 8.44
CA ILE A 350 14.81 -11.31 6.99
C ILE A 350 16.14 -11.21 6.25
N ASN A 351 17.01 -10.30 6.69
CA ASN A 351 18.38 -10.17 6.20
C ASN A 351 19.29 -9.59 7.31
N ASN A 352 20.58 -9.52 7.00
CA ASN A 352 21.59 -9.00 7.93
C ASN A 352 22.06 -7.58 7.58
N THR A 353 21.36 -6.88 6.67
CA THR A 353 21.68 -5.50 6.31
C THR A 353 20.90 -4.57 7.25
N LYS A 354 21.65 -3.84 8.04
CA LYS A 354 21.08 -2.91 9.03
C LYS A 354 20.46 -1.70 8.35
N GLY A 355 19.28 -1.31 8.82
CA GLY A 355 18.56 -0.13 8.30
C GLY A 355 17.79 -0.38 7.01
N ASP A 356 17.74 -1.63 6.51
CA ASP A 356 16.80 -1.99 5.46
C ASP A 356 15.39 -2.09 6.05
N GLU A 357 14.39 -1.72 5.24
CA GLU A 357 12.96 -1.73 5.59
C GLU A 357 12.22 -2.70 4.66
N CYS A 358 11.08 -3.23 5.12
CA CYS A 358 10.19 -4.01 4.28
C CYS A 358 9.23 -3.09 3.53
N SER A 359 8.78 -3.52 2.34
CA SER A 359 7.56 -2.97 1.73
C SER A 359 6.31 -3.41 2.53
N PRO A 360 5.13 -2.82 2.26
CA PRO A 360 3.87 -3.38 2.71
C PRO A 360 3.77 -4.86 2.34
N LEU A 361 3.19 -5.66 3.23
CA LEU A 361 3.03 -7.09 3.04
C LEU A 361 1.84 -7.38 2.14
N THR A 362 1.96 -8.38 1.29
CA THR A 362 0.85 -8.92 0.49
C THR A 362 0.72 -10.40 0.79
N GLU A 363 -0.40 -10.81 1.33
CA GLU A 363 -0.77 -12.22 1.49
C GLU A 363 -1.56 -12.69 0.28
N PHE A 364 -1.41 -13.95 -0.07
CA PHE A 364 -2.16 -14.63 -1.11
C PHE A 364 -2.30 -16.12 -0.81
N SER A 365 -3.53 -16.61 -0.77
CA SER A 365 -3.86 -18.03 -0.68
C SER A 365 -4.37 -18.54 -2.03
N ASP A 366 -3.86 -19.71 -2.47
CA ASP A 366 -4.37 -20.46 -3.63
C ASP A 366 -5.33 -21.58 -3.22
N GLY A 367 -5.75 -21.57 -1.94
CA GLY A 367 -6.58 -22.62 -1.33
C GLY A 367 -5.80 -23.87 -0.89
N THR A 368 -4.51 -23.97 -1.23
CA THR A 368 -3.60 -25.05 -0.82
C THR A 368 -2.40 -24.48 -0.08
N ASN A 369 -1.84 -23.38 -0.59
CA ASN A 369 -0.71 -22.68 -0.02
C ASN A 369 -1.11 -21.27 0.32
N ASP A 370 -0.88 -20.89 1.54
CA ASP A 370 -0.96 -19.52 2.02
C ASP A 370 0.44 -18.91 2.01
N ARG A 371 0.63 -17.78 1.34
CA ARG A 371 1.93 -17.14 1.14
C ARG A 371 1.89 -15.66 1.44
N VAL A 372 2.95 -15.16 2.06
CA VAL A 372 3.21 -13.72 2.19
C VAL A 372 4.36 -13.32 1.30
N PHE A 373 4.20 -12.17 0.62
CA PHE A 373 5.19 -11.55 -0.27
C PHE A 373 5.52 -10.15 0.21
N PHE A 374 6.79 -9.77 0.12
CA PHE A 374 7.26 -8.44 0.48
C PHE A 374 8.62 -8.14 -0.14
N GLY A 375 8.89 -6.87 -0.36
CA GLY A 375 10.22 -6.39 -0.71
C GLY A 375 11.00 -5.99 0.53
N VAL A 376 12.31 -6.03 0.44
CA VAL A 376 13.25 -5.54 1.46
C VAL A 376 14.28 -4.68 0.77
N GLY A 377 14.56 -3.52 1.29
CA GLY A 377 15.60 -2.68 0.72
C GLY A 377 15.76 -1.37 1.48
N GLY A 378 16.85 -0.71 1.20
CA GLY A 378 17.25 0.57 1.76
C GLY A 378 18.22 1.27 0.82
N THR A 379 19.46 1.46 1.24
CA THR A 379 20.51 2.13 0.45
C THR A 379 21.23 1.21 -0.55
N THR A 380 21.00 -0.10 -0.46
CA THR A 380 21.62 -1.13 -1.30
C THR A 380 20.58 -1.80 -2.22
N ASP A 381 21.04 -2.76 -3.04
CA ASP A 381 20.14 -3.59 -3.85
C ASP A 381 19.16 -4.33 -2.95
N GLY A 382 17.85 -4.17 -3.27
CA GLY A 382 16.78 -4.80 -2.53
C GLY A 382 16.50 -6.22 -2.98
N PHE A 383 15.70 -6.91 -2.18
CA PHE A 383 15.26 -8.28 -2.43
C PHE A 383 13.74 -8.36 -2.32
N ILE A 384 13.16 -9.29 -3.08
CA ILE A 384 11.83 -9.80 -2.80
C ILE A 384 11.97 -11.08 -2.02
N LYS A 385 11.11 -11.23 -1.04
CA LYS A 385 10.99 -12.45 -0.26
C LYS A 385 9.56 -12.95 -0.26
N SER A 386 9.42 -14.27 -0.16
CA SER A 386 8.15 -14.90 0.14
C SER A 386 8.30 -15.95 1.22
N SER A 387 7.25 -16.18 1.98
CA SER A 387 7.14 -17.28 2.93
C SER A 387 5.87 -18.06 2.68
N ASN A 388 5.96 -19.40 2.71
CA ASN A 388 4.79 -20.28 2.67
C ASN A 388 4.32 -20.54 4.10
N LEU A 389 3.23 -19.93 4.48
CA LEU A 389 2.66 -19.98 5.83
C LEU A 389 2.00 -21.33 6.13
N THR A 390 1.56 -22.06 5.10
CA THR A 390 0.99 -23.41 5.24
C THR A 390 2.03 -24.42 5.75
N THR A 391 3.28 -24.29 5.30
CA THR A 391 4.39 -25.18 5.74
C THR A 391 5.03 -24.74 7.04
N GLY A 392 4.65 -23.60 7.56
CA GLY A 392 5.11 -23.01 8.79
C GLY A 392 5.89 -21.71 8.59
N PHE A 393 5.94 -20.90 9.64
CA PHE A 393 6.71 -19.65 9.63
C PHE A 393 8.21 -19.95 9.60
N PRO A 394 9.03 -19.28 8.77
CA PRO A 394 10.44 -19.59 8.63
C PRO A 394 11.21 -19.44 9.95
N ALA A 395 12.14 -20.37 10.21
CA ALA A 395 13.06 -20.23 11.33
C ALA A 395 14.03 -19.05 11.10
N ALA A 396 14.55 -18.50 12.18
CA ALA A 396 15.32 -17.24 12.22
C ALA A 396 16.52 -17.13 11.24
N THR A 397 16.97 -18.22 10.63
CA THR A 397 18.13 -18.26 9.72
C THR A 397 17.81 -18.79 8.32
N ALA A 398 16.54 -19.08 8.03
CA ALA A 398 16.13 -19.61 6.74
C ALA A 398 16.13 -18.51 5.66
N CYS A 399 16.46 -18.85 4.43
CA CYS A 399 16.40 -17.95 3.26
C CYS A 399 17.60 -17.01 3.07
N THR A 400 18.73 -17.58 2.77
CA THR A 400 19.81 -16.84 2.12
C THR A 400 19.56 -16.75 0.61
N ALA A 401 20.01 -15.64 0.00
CA ALA A 401 19.90 -15.44 -1.44
C ALA A 401 20.51 -16.63 -2.21
N GLY A 402 19.75 -17.19 -3.15
CA GLY A 402 20.17 -18.34 -3.96
C GLY A 402 19.97 -19.72 -3.32
N SER A 403 19.40 -19.79 -2.14
CA SER A 403 19.09 -21.08 -1.47
C SER A 403 17.65 -21.08 -0.97
N PRO A 404 16.64 -21.27 -1.85
CA PRO A 404 15.25 -21.37 -1.44
C PRO A 404 15.07 -22.63 -0.56
N THR A 405 14.23 -22.49 0.46
CA THR A 405 13.77 -23.62 1.29
C THR A 405 12.29 -23.88 0.97
N SER A 406 11.74 -25.01 1.46
CA SER A 406 10.30 -25.30 1.32
C SER A 406 9.41 -24.24 1.99
N THR A 407 9.97 -23.45 2.91
CA THR A 407 9.23 -22.44 3.66
C THR A 407 9.39 -21.03 3.13
N CYS A 408 10.46 -20.74 2.40
CA CYS A 408 10.70 -19.38 1.91
C CYS A 408 11.59 -19.29 0.68
N SER A 409 11.48 -18.20 -0.08
CA SER A 409 12.30 -17.90 -1.25
C SER A 409 12.68 -16.41 -1.32
N THR A 410 13.72 -16.12 -2.12
CA THR A 410 14.24 -14.76 -2.31
C THR A 410 14.69 -14.53 -3.74
N ALA A 411 14.43 -13.34 -4.28
CA ALA A 411 14.89 -12.89 -5.59
C ALA A 411 15.35 -11.43 -5.54
N PRO A 412 16.26 -10.99 -6.43
CA PRO A 412 16.64 -9.58 -6.54
C PRO A 412 15.46 -8.68 -6.89
N ALA A 413 15.35 -7.54 -6.25
CA ALA A 413 14.27 -6.55 -6.49
C ALA A 413 14.76 -5.24 -7.12
N GLY A 414 16.05 -4.98 -7.09
CA GLY A 414 16.63 -3.71 -7.49
C GLY A 414 16.80 -2.71 -6.35
N LEU A 415 17.41 -1.57 -6.66
CA LEU A 415 17.80 -0.57 -5.66
C LEU A 415 16.59 -0.07 -4.87
N GLY A 416 16.72 -0.01 -3.56
CA GLY A 416 15.73 0.53 -2.64
C GLY A 416 14.55 -0.40 -2.33
N GLY A 417 14.52 -1.62 -2.85
CA GLY A 417 13.41 -2.56 -2.62
C GLY A 417 12.22 -2.36 -3.57
N THR A 418 11.03 -2.71 -3.10
CA THR A 418 9.81 -2.71 -3.93
C THR A 418 8.72 -1.79 -3.38
N SER A 419 7.79 -1.38 -4.26
CA SER A 419 6.45 -0.95 -3.85
C SER A 419 5.67 -2.11 -3.22
N GLY A 420 4.43 -1.88 -2.85
CA GLY A 420 3.46 -2.96 -2.60
C GLY A 420 3.45 -3.95 -3.79
N ILE A 421 3.25 -5.22 -3.49
CA ILE A 421 3.30 -6.32 -4.46
C ILE A 421 1.89 -6.72 -4.85
N THR A 422 1.66 -6.93 -6.13
CA THR A 422 0.44 -7.56 -6.65
C THR A 422 0.76 -8.98 -7.09
N VAL A 423 -0.05 -9.94 -6.65
CA VAL A 423 0.09 -11.36 -7.00
C VAL A 423 -0.92 -11.70 -8.07
N ASP A 424 -0.51 -12.39 -9.15
CA ASP A 424 -1.45 -13.00 -10.07
C ASP A 424 -1.75 -14.45 -9.65
N ASN A 425 -2.99 -14.88 -9.83
CA ASN A 425 -3.45 -16.24 -9.53
C ASN A 425 -3.66 -17.10 -10.79
N THR A 426 -3.01 -16.78 -11.90
CA THR A 426 -3.14 -17.55 -13.14
C THR A 426 -2.65 -18.98 -12.96
N VAL A 427 -3.58 -19.90 -12.78
CA VAL A 427 -3.30 -21.33 -12.72
C VAL A 427 -3.13 -21.85 -14.14
N GLY A 428 -1.91 -22.03 -14.59
CA GLY A 428 -1.62 -22.63 -15.88
C GLY A 428 -0.12 -22.68 -16.17
N ASN A 429 0.48 -23.84 -16.13
CA ASN A 429 1.88 -24.10 -16.49
C ASN A 429 2.93 -23.33 -15.70
N GLY A 430 2.91 -23.47 -14.39
CA GLY A 430 4.10 -23.26 -13.58
C GLY A 430 4.30 -21.87 -13.04
N GLY A 431 3.24 -21.09 -12.75
CA GLY A 431 3.62 -19.98 -11.97
C GLY A 431 2.60 -18.88 -11.77
N MET A 432 2.22 -18.68 -10.55
CA MET A 432 1.82 -17.36 -10.06
C MET A 432 2.95 -16.37 -10.36
N ASN A 433 2.62 -15.19 -10.81
CA ASN A 433 3.59 -14.11 -10.98
C ASN A 433 3.32 -13.04 -9.96
N ILE A 434 4.35 -12.32 -9.59
CA ILE A 434 4.25 -11.12 -8.78
C ILE A 434 4.68 -9.90 -9.59
N TYR A 435 4.02 -8.79 -9.32
CA TYR A 435 4.24 -7.51 -10.00
C TYR A 435 4.51 -6.43 -8.96
N PHE A 436 5.50 -5.62 -9.22
CA PHE A 436 5.87 -4.50 -8.35
C PHE A 436 6.62 -3.42 -9.15
N SER A 437 6.78 -2.24 -8.56
CA SER A 437 7.72 -1.24 -9.04
C SER A 437 8.93 -1.15 -8.09
N THR A 438 10.10 -0.81 -8.62
CA THR A 438 11.26 -0.51 -7.77
C THR A 438 11.07 0.84 -7.09
N VAL A 439 11.54 0.96 -5.84
CA VAL A 439 11.49 2.23 -5.09
C VAL A 439 12.67 3.12 -5.47
N GLY A 440 13.84 2.55 -5.72
CA GLY A 440 15.01 3.27 -6.20
C GLY A 440 15.14 3.28 -7.72
N ARG A 441 15.95 4.20 -8.24
CA ARG A 441 16.34 4.23 -9.65
C ARG A 441 17.50 3.28 -9.88
N GLY A 442 17.46 2.48 -10.92
CA GLY A 442 18.58 1.58 -11.21
C GLY A 442 18.22 0.39 -12.08
N SER A 443 19.01 -0.65 -11.96
CA SER A 443 18.82 -1.93 -12.62
C SER A 443 18.20 -2.94 -11.67
N VAL A 444 17.42 -3.85 -12.23
CA VAL A 444 16.99 -5.07 -11.53
C VAL A 444 17.83 -6.22 -12.09
N ASN A 445 18.56 -6.92 -11.24
CA ASN A 445 19.41 -8.04 -11.63
C ASN A 445 20.37 -7.70 -12.80
N GLY A 446 21.02 -6.52 -12.75
CA GLY A 446 21.92 -6.04 -13.80
C GLY A 446 21.24 -5.60 -15.10
N GLN A 447 19.93 -5.71 -15.20
CA GLN A 447 19.15 -5.22 -16.33
C GLN A 447 18.69 -3.79 -16.06
N ASN A 448 19.18 -2.85 -16.86
CA ASN A 448 18.69 -1.47 -16.79
C ASN A 448 17.23 -1.41 -17.23
N CYS A 449 16.39 -0.73 -16.45
CA CYS A 449 15.04 -0.40 -16.87
C CYS A 449 15.13 0.67 -17.98
N HIS A 450 15.20 0.20 -19.21
CA HIS A 450 15.47 1.05 -20.36
C HIS A 450 14.19 1.71 -20.87
N VAL A 451 14.22 3.06 -20.90
CA VAL A 451 13.43 3.81 -21.89
C VAL A 451 14.35 4.03 -23.08
N THR A 452 14.01 3.49 -24.23
CA THR A 452 14.80 3.68 -25.46
C THR A 452 15.06 5.18 -25.70
N GLY A 453 16.33 5.59 -25.64
CA GLY A 453 16.73 6.99 -25.87
C GLY A 453 16.92 7.88 -24.63
N GLY A 454 16.75 7.37 -23.40
CA GLY A 454 16.95 8.15 -22.17
C GLY A 454 18.27 7.83 -21.45
N THR A 455 18.94 8.86 -20.93
CA THR A 455 20.17 8.74 -20.12
C THR A 455 19.91 8.53 -18.62
N ALA A 456 18.65 8.59 -18.16
CA ALA A 456 18.29 8.42 -16.76
C ALA A 456 17.69 7.03 -16.54
N SER A 457 18.23 6.28 -15.58
CA SER A 457 17.65 5.01 -15.13
C SER A 457 16.28 5.27 -14.46
N PRO A 458 15.17 4.87 -15.09
CA PRO A 458 13.84 5.05 -14.54
C PRO A 458 13.56 4.03 -13.41
N TYR A 459 12.46 4.23 -12.70
CA TYR A 459 11.87 3.17 -11.89
C TYR A 459 11.36 2.05 -12.79
N CYS A 460 11.49 0.80 -12.32
CA CYS A 460 11.09 -0.38 -13.09
C CYS A 460 9.70 -0.86 -12.66
N ALA A 461 8.86 -1.22 -13.63
CA ALA A 461 7.77 -2.17 -13.39
C ALA A 461 8.33 -3.59 -13.66
N VAL A 462 8.24 -4.45 -12.68
CA VAL A 462 8.86 -5.78 -12.70
C VAL A 462 7.79 -6.85 -12.60
N LYS A 463 7.92 -7.88 -13.42
CA LYS A 463 7.21 -9.14 -13.30
C LYS A 463 8.23 -10.22 -12.92
N LEU A 464 7.96 -10.96 -11.86
CA LEU A 464 8.69 -12.18 -11.51
C LEU A 464 7.75 -13.38 -11.56
N THR A 465 8.24 -14.48 -12.16
CA THR A 465 7.53 -15.76 -12.14
C THR A 465 7.92 -16.53 -10.88
N GLN A 466 6.98 -17.21 -10.25
CA GLN A 466 7.22 -17.99 -9.03
C GLN A 466 8.22 -19.15 -9.22
N SER A 467 8.39 -19.66 -10.45
CA SER A 467 9.46 -20.63 -10.72
C SER A 467 10.86 -20.11 -10.39
N GLY A 468 11.04 -18.80 -10.23
CA GLY A 468 12.26 -18.18 -9.70
C GLY A 468 12.23 -17.91 -8.20
N LEU A 469 11.11 -18.20 -7.53
CA LEU A 469 10.92 -18.05 -6.08
C LEU A 469 10.79 -19.41 -5.36
N ASN A 470 10.89 -20.53 -6.10
CA ASN A 470 10.91 -21.89 -5.56
C ASN A 470 12.34 -22.36 -5.34
#